data_ac44b016cc17e064277420323654f855
#
_entry.id   ac44b016cc17e064277420323654f855
#
_cell.length_a   1.000
_cell.length_b   1.000
_cell.length_c   1.000
_cell.angle_alpha   90.00
_cell.angle_beta   90.00
_cell.angle_gamma   90.00
#
_symmetry.space_group_name_H-M   'P 1'
#
loop_
_entity.id
_entity.type
_entity.pdbx_description
1 polymer ?
#
loop_
_entity_poly.entity_id
_entity_poly.type
_entity_poly.pdbx_seq_one_letter_code
_entity_poly.pdbx_strand_id
1 'polypeptide(L)'
;ASLAEIRARLAAAETNKGGQSGGDNAIYPHWNMDEGSSATLRFLPDGNTKNTFFWAERAMIRLPFNGIKGEMDTKQVQVQVPCVEMWGDACPILAEVRTWFKDKSLEDMGRKYWKKRSYIFQGFVRENPISEDKTPENPIRRFIIGPQIFNTIKSALMDPELEELPTDLLRGLDFRISKTSKGGYADYNTSKWARKESALTEAEQAAVDQHGLFDLSSFLPKKPTDVELRVMKEMFEASVDGQPYDTERWGAYFRPAGVQAPAGSAPAEVAAPAAAKAAPVVDEDLPFDPDEPVASAPVQLPAAKPTQSAEDILAKIRARQQKS
;
A
#
# COMPACT_ATOMS: atom_id res chain seq x y z
N ALA A 1 -2.97 -3.42 -34.90
CA ALA A 1 -2.84 -4.66 -34.13
C ALA A 1 -3.35 -5.83 -34.97
N SER A 2 -2.53 -6.88 -35.12
CA SER A 2 -2.94 -8.06 -35.88
C SER A 2 -3.80 -8.97 -34.97
N LEU A 3 -4.68 -9.78 -35.59
CA LEU A 3 -5.51 -10.75 -34.88
C LEU A 3 -4.65 -11.74 -34.08
N ALA A 4 -3.44 -12.01 -34.51
CA ALA A 4 -2.46 -12.82 -33.81
C ALA A 4 -1.96 -12.16 -32.51
N GLU A 5 -1.72 -10.84 -32.51
CA GLU A 5 -1.35 -10.09 -31.30
C GLU A 5 -2.50 -10.05 -30.27
N ILE A 6 -3.74 -9.90 -30.76
CA ILE A 6 -4.92 -9.93 -29.88
C ILE A 6 -5.09 -11.31 -29.27
N ARG A 7 -4.92 -12.39 -30.06
CA ARG A 7 -4.96 -13.77 -29.55
C ARG A 7 -3.85 -14.07 -28.56
N ALA A 8 -2.62 -13.61 -28.84
CA ALA A 8 -1.50 -13.78 -27.91
C ALA A 8 -1.75 -13.04 -26.58
N ARG A 9 -2.30 -11.83 -26.61
CA ARG A 9 -2.68 -11.08 -25.41
C ARG A 9 -3.84 -11.71 -24.65
N LEU A 10 -4.83 -12.27 -25.36
CA LEU A 10 -5.93 -13.01 -24.73
C LEU A 10 -5.45 -14.32 -24.12
N ALA A 11 -4.60 -15.08 -24.80
CA ALA A 11 -4.00 -16.29 -24.26
C ALA A 11 -3.11 -16.00 -23.03
N ALA A 12 -2.33 -14.91 -23.05
CA ALA A 12 -1.57 -14.46 -21.88
C ALA A 12 -2.48 -14.00 -20.71
N ALA A 13 -3.64 -13.42 -21.01
CA ALA A 13 -4.63 -13.05 -20.01
C ALA A 13 -5.39 -14.29 -19.45
N GLU A 14 -5.58 -15.33 -20.24
CA GLU A 14 -6.21 -16.58 -19.80
C GLU A 14 -5.27 -17.48 -19.00
N THR A 15 -3.99 -17.53 -19.32
CA THR A 15 -2.98 -18.22 -18.51
C THR A 15 -2.80 -17.54 -17.14
N ASN A 16 -3.04 -16.25 -17.03
CA ASN A 16 -3.10 -15.54 -15.73
C ASN A 16 -4.39 -15.84 -14.93
N LYS A 17 -5.44 -16.38 -15.54
CA LYS A 17 -6.68 -16.78 -14.83
C LYS A 17 -6.64 -18.19 -14.22
N GLY A 18 -5.70 -19.02 -14.61
CA GLY A 18 -5.60 -20.44 -14.22
C GLY A 18 -4.63 -20.75 -13.08
N GLY A 19 -4.01 -19.77 -12.46
CA GLY A 19 -2.98 -19.95 -11.43
C GLY A 19 -3.51 -19.75 -10.02
N GLN A 20 -3.79 -20.83 -9.33
CA GLN A 20 -3.77 -21.00 -7.89
C GLN A 20 -3.01 -19.91 -7.11
N SER A 21 -3.67 -19.25 -6.14
CA SER A 21 -3.18 -18.59 -4.91
C SER A 21 -1.65 -18.29 -4.76
N GLY A 22 -0.99 -17.83 -5.80
CA GLY A 22 0.32 -17.21 -5.73
C GLY A 22 0.13 -15.69 -5.82
N GLY A 23 0.68 -14.92 -4.87
CA GLY A 23 0.70 -13.45 -4.96
C GLY A 23 1.32 -13.00 -6.28
N ASP A 24 1.04 -11.78 -6.70
CA ASP A 24 1.63 -11.19 -7.91
C ASP A 24 3.17 -11.18 -7.78
N ASN A 25 3.83 -12.15 -8.44
CA ASN A 25 5.28 -12.33 -8.37
C ASN A 25 6.07 -11.20 -9.05
N ALA A 26 5.40 -10.30 -9.76
CA ALA A 26 6.02 -9.07 -10.26
C ALA A 26 6.30 -8.07 -9.13
N ILE A 27 5.64 -8.19 -7.96
CA ILE A 27 5.94 -7.38 -6.78
C ILE A 27 7.13 -7.98 -6.04
N TYR A 28 8.18 -7.18 -5.84
CA TYR A 28 9.32 -7.60 -5.05
C TYR A 28 9.02 -7.48 -3.54
N PRO A 29 9.03 -8.60 -2.80
CA PRO A 29 8.62 -8.63 -1.40
C PRO A 29 9.78 -8.25 -0.46
N HIS A 30 10.32 -7.04 -0.54
CA HIS A 30 11.46 -6.59 0.27
C HIS A 30 11.23 -6.70 1.78
N TRP A 31 9.97 -6.71 2.23
CA TRP A 31 9.61 -6.95 3.65
C TRP A 31 9.95 -8.36 4.13
N ASN A 32 10.13 -9.33 3.21
CA ASN A 32 10.53 -10.71 3.53
C ASN A 32 12.05 -10.87 3.66
N MET A 33 12.83 -9.81 3.44
CA MET A 33 14.27 -9.87 3.70
C MET A 33 14.53 -10.19 5.17
N ASP A 34 15.61 -10.93 5.41
CA ASP A 34 16.08 -11.16 6.78
C ASP A 34 16.62 -9.86 7.41
N GLU A 35 16.54 -9.78 8.72
CA GLU A 35 17.13 -8.69 9.49
C GLU A 35 18.65 -8.64 9.25
N GLY A 36 19.17 -7.45 9.03
CA GLY A 36 20.60 -7.24 8.70
C GLY A 36 20.94 -7.42 7.22
N SER A 37 19.99 -7.84 6.38
CA SER A 37 20.19 -7.99 4.94
C SER A 37 19.87 -6.72 4.15
N SER A 38 20.32 -6.67 2.91
CA SER A 38 20.01 -5.56 1.99
C SER A 38 19.82 -6.06 0.56
N ALA A 39 18.94 -5.37 -0.18
CA ALA A 39 18.74 -5.55 -1.61
C ALA A 39 19.20 -4.29 -2.35
N THR A 40 19.77 -4.45 -3.54
CA THR A 40 20.12 -3.34 -4.42
C THR A 40 19.15 -3.27 -5.58
N LEU A 41 18.48 -2.13 -5.70
CA LEU A 41 17.44 -1.87 -6.68
C LEU A 41 17.90 -0.82 -7.68
N ARG A 42 17.46 -0.96 -8.91
CA ARG A 42 17.60 0.04 -9.96
C ARG A 42 16.22 0.51 -10.39
N PHE A 43 15.80 1.69 -9.95
CA PHE A 43 14.52 2.25 -10.35
C PHE A 43 14.52 2.69 -11.80
N LEU A 44 13.36 2.57 -12.45
CA LEU A 44 13.07 2.95 -13.82
C LEU A 44 12.01 4.05 -13.85
N PRO A 45 11.94 4.83 -14.96
CA PRO A 45 10.85 5.78 -15.16
C PRO A 45 9.47 5.11 -15.17
N ASP A 46 8.40 5.90 -15.02
CA ASP A 46 7.04 5.45 -15.27
C ASP A 46 6.82 5.25 -16.78
N GLY A 47 6.11 4.21 -17.17
CA GLY A 47 5.66 4.02 -18.56
C GLY A 47 4.63 5.06 -19.00
N ASN A 48 3.95 5.71 -18.06
CA ASN A 48 3.06 6.82 -18.31
C ASN A 48 3.86 8.15 -18.43
N THR A 49 4.10 8.58 -19.64
CA THR A 49 4.87 9.82 -19.93
C THR A 49 4.22 11.11 -19.41
N LYS A 50 2.94 11.06 -18.99
CA LYS A 50 2.25 12.19 -18.35
C LYS A 50 2.59 12.30 -16.86
N ASN A 51 3.06 11.24 -16.25
CA ASN A 51 3.52 11.27 -14.87
C ASN A 51 4.92 11.92 -14.83
N THR A 52 5.07 12.99 -14.10
CA THR A 52 6.36 13.68 -13.91
C THR A 52 7.24 12.98 -12.87
N PHE A 53 6.65 12.11 -12.06
CA PHE A 53 7.36 11.31 -11.08
C PHE A 53 7.61 9.90 -11.62
N PHE A 54 8.61 9.22 -11.08
CA PHE A 54 8.86 7.81 -11.37
C PHE A 54 8.24 6.87 -10.34
N TRP A 55 7.19 7.32 -9.68
CA TRP A 55 6.33 6.55 -8.78
C TRP A 55 4.88 6.99 -8.88
N ALA A 56 3.97 6.14 -8.40
CA ALA A 56 2.58 6.47 -8.18
C ALA A 56 2.24 6.37 -6.70
N GLU A 57 1.61 7.41 -6.13
CA GLU A 57 1.19 7.43 -4.73
C GLU A 57 -0.16 6.72 -4.58
N ARG A 58 -0.27 5.87 -3.57
CA ARG A 58 -1.50 5.17 -3.21
C ARG A 58 -1.80 5.41 -1.74
N ALA A 59 -3.02 5.80 -1.43
CA ALA A 59 -3.52 5.98 -0.07
C ALA A 59 -4.72 5.06 0.19
N MET A 60 -4.62 4.19 1.18
CA MET A 60 -5.64 3.23 1.56
C MET A 60 -6.02 3.41 3.03
N ILE A 61 -7.29 3.16 3.35
CA ILE A 61 -7.77 3.11 4.73
C ILE A 61 -8.04 1.66 5.07
N ARG A 62 -7.63 1.22 6.26
CA ARG A 62 -7.85 -0.13 6.77
C ARG A 62 -9.03 -0.13 7.72
N LEU A 63 -9.98 -1.01 7.44
CA LEU A 63 -11.18 -1.22 8.26
C LEU A 63 -11.08 -2.60 8.91
N PRO A 64 -10.73 -2.70 10.20
CA PRO A 64 -10.68 -3.96 10.92
C PRO A 64 -12.08 -4.37 11.40
N PHE A 65 -12.43 -5.63 11.19
CA PHE A 65 -13.69 -6.25 11.64
C PHE A 65 -13.43 -7.40 12.57
N ASN A 66 -14.32 -7.62 13.53
CA ASN A 66 -14.25 -8.73 14.49
C ASN A 66 -14.78 -10.04 13.89
N GLY A 67 -14.07 -10.55 12.86
CA GLY A 67 -14.44 -11.77 12.16
C GLY A 67 -15.40 -11.53 10.99
N ILE A 68 -15.96 -12.62 10.48
CA ILE A 68 -16.93 -12.64 9.37
C ILE A 68 -18.29 -13.07 9.91
N LYS A 69 -19.32 -12.35 9.55
CA LYS A 69 -20.70 -12.62 9.99
C LYS A 69 -21.16 -14.00 9.51
N GLY A 70 -21.65 -14.80 10.45
CA GLY A 70 -22.11 -16.16 10.17
C GLY A 70 -21.03 -17.23 10.24
N GLU A 71 -19.76 -16.86 10.40
CA GLU A 71 -18.67 -17.81 10.62
C GLU A 71 -18.30 -17.86 12.11
N MET A 72 -18.17 -19.07 12.65
CA MET A 72 -17.71 -19.27 14.03
C MET A 72 -16.19 -19.26 14.09
N ASP A 73 -15.62 -18.69 15.14
CA ASP A 73 -14.16 -18.63 15.41
C ASP A 73 -13.31 -17.94 14.35
N THR A 74 -13.87 -17.00 13.59
CA THR A 74 -13.08 -16.21 12.63
C THR A 74 -12.20 -15.20 13.36
N LYS A 75 -10.93 -15.17 12.95
CA LYS A 75 -9.98 -14.16 13.40
C LYS A 75 -10.40 -12.78 12.89
N GLN A 76 -9.90 -11.73 13.53
CA GLN A 76 -10.05 -10.37 13.03
C GLN A 76 -9.64 -10.30 11.56
N VAL A 77 -10.50 -9.73 10.71
CA VAL A 77 -10.24 -9.51 9.28
C VAL A 77 -10.11 -8.02 8.99
N GLN A 78 -9.36 -7.68 7.95
CA GLN A 78 -9.19 -6.29 7.53
C GLN A 78 -9.63 -6.11 6.09
N VAL A 79 -10.41 -5.06 5.85
CA VAL A 79 -10.75 -4.60 4.50
C VAL A 79 -9.97 -3.33 4.21
N GLN A 80 -9.39 -3.25 3.02
CA GLN A 80 -8.74 -2.02 2.55
C GLN A 80 -9.67 -1.30 1.59
N VAL A 81 -9.91 -0.03 1.84
CA VAL A 81 -10.69 0.85 0.97
C VAL A 81 -9.83 2.03 0.52
N PRO A 82 -10.01 2.53 -0.72
CA PRO A 82 -9.22 3.65 -1.21
C PRO A 82 -9.60 4.95 -0.50
N CYS A 83 -8.61 5.78 -0.18
CA CYS A 83 -8.84 7.12 0.29
C CYS A 83 -9.11 8.05 -0.89
N VAL A 84 -10.32 8.65 -0.96
CA VAL A 84 -10.71 9.48 -2.11
C VAL A 84 -9.95 10.80 -2.22
N GLU A 85 -9.18 11.17 -1.20
CA GLU A 85 -8.27 12.32 -1.28
C GLU A 85 -7.18 12.15 -2.36
N MET A 86 -6.92 10.91 -2.81
CA MET A 86 -6.04 10.66 -3.97
C MET A 86 -6.53 11.35 -5.25
N TRP A 87 -7.83 11.62 -5.35
CA TRP A 87 -8.46 12.29 -6.50
C TRP A 87 -8.90 13.71 -6.20
N GLY A 88 -8.43 14.29 -5.05
CA GLY A 88 -8.78 15.65 -4.64
C GLY A 88 -10.15 15.80 -4.01
N ASP A 89 -10.87 14.70 -3.76
CA ASP A 89 -12.18 14.73 -3.12
C ASP A 89 -12.08 14.66 -1.59
N ALA A 90 -13.06 15.23 -0.90
CA ALA A 90 -13.16 15.10 0.55
C ALA A 90 -13.51 13.67 0.95
N CYS A 91 -12.65 13.04 1.76
CA CYS A 91 -12.90 11.68 2.24
C CYS A 91 -13.86 11.70 3.45
N PRO A 92 -15.05 11.06 3.37
CA PRO A 92 -16.01 11.06 4.47
C PRO A 92 -15.48 10.37 5.72
N ILE A 93 -14.67 9.33 5.58
CA ILE A 93 -14.02 8.64 6.70
C ILE A 93 -13.01 9.56 7.38
N LEU A 94 -12.11 10.18 6.61
CA LEU A 94 -11.07 11.05 7.19
C LEU A 94 -11.65 12.35 7.76
N ALA A 95 -12.75 12.85 7.21
CA ALA A 95 -13.44 14.00 7.79
C ALA A 95 -13.85 13.75 9.26
N GLU A 96 -14.32 12.54 9.56
CA GLU A 96 -14.65 12.12 10.93
C GLU A 96 -13.39 11.83 11.74
N VAL A 97 -12.46 11.04 11.23
CA VAL A 97 -11.23 10.65 11.94
C VAL A 97 -10.40 11.86 12.35
N ARG A 98 -10.35 12.93 11.53
CA ARG A 98 -9.66 14.19 11.88
C ARG A 98 -10.21 14.81 13.17
N THR A 99 -11.49 14.63 13.47
CA THR A 99 -12.07 15.16 14.72
C THR A 99 -11.56 14.41 15.96
N TRP A 100 -11.17 13.13 15.78
CA TRP A 100 -10.68 12.29 16.88
C TRP A 100 -9.29 12.72 17.36
N PHE A 101 -8.43 13.22 16.49
CA PHE A 101 -7.12 13.74 16.88
C PHE A 101 -7.18 14.98 17.80
N LYS A 102 -8.35 15.65 17.90
CA LYS A 102 -8.58 16.74 18.85
C LYS A 102 -8.81 16.24 20.28
N ASP A 103 -9.03 14.94 20.45
CA ASP A 103 -9.24 14.28 21.73
C ASP A 103 -8.17 13.24 21.95
N LYS A 104 -7.27 13.50 22.90
CA LYS A 104 -6.15 12.61 23.20
C LYS A 104 -6.56 11.18 23.51
N SER A 105 -7.79 10.97 24.03
CA SER A 105 -8.30 9.62 24.30
C SER A 105 -8.73 8.84 23.06
N LEU A 106 -8.90 9.51 21.92
CA LEU A 106 -9.29 8.93 20.62
C LEU A 106 -8.13 8.89 19.61
N GLU A 107 -6.96 9.40 19.98
CA GLU A 107 -5.81 9.51 19.08
C GLU A 107 -5.41 8.15 18.49
N ASP A 108 -5.32 7.10 19.33
CA ASP A 108 -4.96 5.75 18.87
C ASP A 108 -6.00 5.17 17.90
N MET A 109 -7.29 5.44 18.15
CA MET A 109 -8.35 5.09 17.20
C MET A 109 -8.22 5.88 15.91
N GLY A 110 -7.90 7.17 16.00
CA GLY A 110 -7.61 8.01 14.84
C GLY A 110 -6.48 7.42 13.99
N ARG A 111 -5.36 7.05 14.61
CA ARG A 111 -4.21 6.40 13.94
C ARG A 111 -4.59 5.08 13.26
N LYS A 112 -5.44 4.27 13.88
CA LYS A 112 -5.91 2.98 13.34
C LYS A 112 -6.66 3.15 12.03
N TYR A 113 -7.52 4.15 11.92
CA TYR A 113 -8.36 4.42 10.75
C TYR A 113 -7.79 5.48 9.80
N TRP A 114 -6.60 6.01 10.09
CA TRP A 114 -5.95 6.98 9.22
C TRP A 114 -5.48 6.35 7.91
N LYS A 115 -5.45 7.15 6.84
CA LYS A 115 -4.94 6.70 5.55
C LYS A 115 -3.49 6.22 5.67
N LYS A 116 -3.19 5.07 5.06
CA LYS A 116 -1.84 4.52 4.94
C LYS A 116 -1.35 4.78 3.53
N ARG A 117 -0.28 5.57 3.41
CA ARG A 117 0.35 5.88 2.12
C ARG A 117 1.33 4.78 1.73
N SER A 118 1.40 4.50 0.44
CA SER A 118 2.46 3.70 -0.16
C SER A 118 2.76 4.23 -1.55
N TYR A 119 3.97 3.97 -2.02
CA TYR A 119 4.47 4.51 -3.27
C TYR A 119 4.88 3.33 -4.15
N ILE A 120 4.33 3.27 -5.35
CA ILE A 120 4.56 2.19 -6.30
C ILE A 120 5.66 2.64 -7.26
N PHE A 121 6.75 1.89 -7.28
CA PHE A 121 7.88 2.06 -8.18
C PHE A 121 8.02 0.84 -9.08
N GLN A 122 8.81 0.95 -10.13
CA GLN A 122 9.27 -0.18 -10.93
C GLN A 122 10.78 -0.13 -11.15
N GLY A 123 11.37 -1.29 -11.46
CA GLY A 123 12.80 -1.38 -11.71
C GLY A 123 13.34 -2.79 -11.61
N PHE A 124 14.63 -2.91 -11.58
CA PHE A 124 15.36 -4.18 -11.46
C PHE A 124 15.83 -4.42 -10.02
N VAL A 125 15.93 -5.69 -9.65
CA VAL A 125 16.61 -6.14 -8.43
C VAL A 125 17.98 -6.65 -8.84
N ARG A 126 19.03 -5.87 -8.57
CA ARG A 126 20.41 -6.21 -8.95
C ARG A 126 21.08 -7.14 -7.95
N GLU A 127 20.79 -6.93 -6.66
CA GLU A 127 21.23 -7.82 -5.58
C GLU A 127 19.99 -8.23 -4.79
N ASN A 128 19.69 -9.53 -4.78
CA ASN A 128 18.52 -10.09 -4.15
C ASN A 128 18.93 -11.05 -3.01
N PRO A 129 18.74 -10.68 -1.74
CA PRO A 129 18.99 -11.57 -0.62
C PRO A 129 17.86 -12.58 -0.36
N ILE A 130 16.71 -12.43 -1.06
CA ILE A 130 15.55 -13.29 -0.85
C ILE A 130 15.63 -14.50 -1.78
N SER A 131 15.44 -15.69 -1.24
CA SER A 131 15.20 -16.90 -2.04
C SER A 131 13.76 -16.90 -2.52
N GLU A 132 13.55 -16.75 -3.82
CA GLU A 132 12.22 -16.77 -4.44
C GLU A 132 11.99 -18.12 -5.14
N ASP A 133 10.86 -18.76 -4.88
CA ASP A 133 10.51 -20.07 -5.50
C ASP A 133 10.32 -19.95 -7.02
N LYS A 134 9.85 -18.79 -7.48
CA LYS A 134 9.65 -18.46 -8.89
C LYS A 134 10.03 -17.03 -9.16
N THR A 135 11.04 -16.84 -9.99
CA THR A 135 11.36 -15.52 -10.56
C THR A 135 10.37 -15.22 -11.69
N PRO A 136 9.80 -14.01 -11.79
CA PRO A 136 8.94 -13.65 -12.91
C PRO A 136 9.71 -13.65 -14.23
N GLU A 137 9.03 -13.98 -15.32
CA GLU A 137 9.59 -13.95 -16.67
C GLU A 137 10.04 -12.53 -17.07
N ASN A 138 9.22 -11.53 -16.73
CA ASN A 138 9.60 -10.13 -16.86
C ASN A 138 10.47 -9.73 -15.66
N PRO A 139 11.76 -9.39 -15.87
CA PRO A 139 12.64 -9.00 -14.78
C PRO A 139 12.36 -7.62 -14.20
N ILE A 140 11.49 -6.81 -14.86
CA ILE A 140 11.06 -5.52 -14.32
C ILE A 140 10.08 -5.79 -13.19
N ARG A 141 10.49 -5.47 -11.97
CA ARG A 141 9.71 -5.70 -10.74
C ARG A 141 9.00 -4.42 -10.33
N ARG A 142 7.91 -4.59 -9.58
CA ARG A 142 7.22 -3.50 -8.90
C ARG A 142 7.59 -3.50 -7.43
N PHE A 143 7.74 -2.30 -6.87
CA PHE A 143 8.07 -2.10 -5.46
C PHE A 143 6.97 -1.31 -4.78
N ILE A 144 6.43 -1.81 -3.68
CA ILE A 144 5.47 -1.10 -2.85
C ILE A 144 6.25 -0.53 -1.67
N ILE A 145 6.63 0.72 -1.77
CA ILE A 145 7.50 1.42 -0.83
C ILE A 145 6.66 2.13 0.22
N GLY A 146 6.99 1.92 1.50
CA GLY A 146 6.39 2.62 2.62
C GLY A 146 6.97 4.03 2.82
N PRO A 147 6.32 4.86 3.67
CA PRO A 147 6.74 6.24 3.90
C PRO A 147 8.17 6.38 4.42
N GLN A 148 8.67 5.45 5.24
CA GLN A 148 10.01 5.50 5.80
C GLN A 148 11.08 5.47 4.70
N ILE A 149 11.02 4.48 3.80
CA ILE A 149 11.93 4.38 2.67
C ILE A 149 11.71 5.56 1.71
N PHE A 150 10.44 5.94 1.47
CA PHE A 150 10.12 7.05 0.57
C PHE A 150 10.71 8.37 1.06
N ASN A 151 10.71 8.64 2.36
CA ASN A 151 11.33 9.85 2.93
C ASN A 151 12.84 9.90 2.63
N THR A 152 13.54 8.77 2.67
CA THR A 152 14.95 8.69 2.23
C THR A 152 15.09 9.01 0.74
N ILE A 153 14.20 8.47 -0.10
CA ILE A 153 14.19 8.76 -1.54
C ILE A 153 13.93 10.25 -1.78
N LYS A 154 12.89 10.81 -1.17
CA LYS A 154 12.49 12.20 -1.28
C LYS A 154 13.61 13.15 -0.83
N SER A 155 14.26 12.88 0.31
CA SER A 155 15.34 13.71 0.82
C SER A 155 16.50 13.83 -0.17
N ALA A 156 16.86 12.72 -0.83
CA ALA A 156 17.91 12.76 -1.84
C ALA A 156 17.49 13.50 -3.10
N LEU A 157 16.23 13.37 -3.53
CA LEU A 157 15.72 14.12 -4.70
C LEU A 157 15.64 15.63 -4.45
N MET A 158 15.57 16.06 -3.20
CA MET A 158 15.60 17.48 -2.82
C MET A 158 17.01 18.01 -2.60
N ASP A 159 18.03 17.15 -2.72
CA ASP A 159 19.41 17.54 -2.59
C ASP A 159 19.87 18.29 -3.85
N PRO A 160 20.35 19.55 -3.75
CA PRO A 160 20.81 20.31 -4.89
C PRO A 160 22.07 19.75 -5.54
N GLU A 161 22.79 18.83 -4.88
CA GLU A 161 23.96 18.14 -5.47
C GLU A 161 23.54 16.99 -6.42
N LEU A 162 22.27 16.62 -6.44
CA LEU A 162 21.75 15.60 -7.36
C LEU A 162 21.44 16.27 -8.71
N GLU A 163 22.36 16.14 -9.66
CA GLU A 163 22.24 16.77 -10.98
C GLU A 163 21.37 15.98 -11.96
N GLU A 164 21.36 14.64 -11.86
CA GLU A 164 20.65 13.75 -12.77
C GLU A 164 19.57 12.94 -12.07
N LEU A 165 18.53 12.60 -12.82
CA LEU A 165 17.48 11.72 -12.29
C LEU A 165 18.04 10.34 -11.94
N PRO A 166 17.75 9.80 -10.75
CA PRO A 166 18.20 8.44 -10.39
C PRO A 166 17.73 7.34 -11.35
N THR A 167 16.70 7.61 -12.12
CA THR A 167 16.13 6.70 -13.13
C THR A 167 16.73 6.87 -14.54
N ASP A 168 17.70 7.77 -14.73
CA ASP A 168 18.37 7.91 -16.00
C ASP A 168 19.02 6.58 -16.42
N LEU A 169 18.87 6.16 -17.69
CA LEU A 169 19.28 4.85 -18.14
C LEU A 169 20.79 4.68 -18.19
N LEU A 170 21.55 5.78 -18.40
CA LEU A 170 23.00 5.79 -18.54
C LEU A 170 23.72 6.25 -17.26
N ARG A 171 23.15 7.24 -16.57
CA ARG A 171 23.79 7.92 -15.42
C ARG A 171 22.97 7.81 -14.14
N GLY A 172 21.99 6.93 -14.08
CA GLY A 172 21.17 6.80 -12.91
C GLY A 172 21.87 6.17 -11.71
N LEU A 173 21.14 6.04 -10.61
CA LEU A 173 21.67 5.57 -9.32
C LEU A 173 20.96 4.32 -8.85
N ASP A 174 21.72 3.41 -8.25
CA ASP A 174 21.16 2.27 -7.51
C ASP A 174 20.67 2.72 -6.14
N PHE A 175 19.60 2.09 -5.67
CA PHE A 175 19.06 2.29 -4.33
C PHE A 175 19.22 1.01 -3.52
N ARG A 176 19.85 1.10 -2.35
CA ARG A 176 20.00 -0.03 -1.44
C ARG A 176 18.93 0.06 -0.36
N ILE A 177 18.00 -0.90 -0.35
CA ILE A 177 17.09 -1.12 0.77
C ILE A 177 17.82 -1.98 1.79
N SER A 178 17.93 -1.51 3.02
CA SER A 178 18.53 -2.26 4.13
C SER A 178 17.50 -2.43 5.24
N LYS A 179 17.27 -3.68 5.66
CA LYS A 179 16.35 -4.00 6.73
C LYS A 179 17.11 -4.26 8.01
N THR A 180 16.79 -3.50 9.03
CA THR A 180 17.25 -3.68 10.40
C THR A 180 16.06 -3.84 11.34
N SER A 181 16.29 -3.96 12.62
CA SER A 181 15.24 -4.02 13.63
C SER A 181 15.44 -2.91 14.66
N LYS A 182 14.34 -2.26 15.02
CA LYS A 182 14.32 -1.27 16.09
C LYS A 182 13.08 -1.49 16.95
N GLY A 183 13.30 -1.83 18.22
CA GLY A 183 12.19 -2.09 19.16
C GLY A 183 11.31 -3.28 18.78
N GLY A 184 11.86 -4.28 18.05
CA GLY A 184 11.10 -5.46 17.59
C GLY A 184 10.36 -5.26 16.27
N TYR A 185 10.48 -4.08 15.64
CA TYR A 185 9.88 -3.76 14.35
C TYR A 185 10.92 -3.62 13.26
N ALA A 186 10.55 -3.91 12.02
CA ALA A 186 11.40 -3.68 10.86
C ALA A 186 11.74 -2.19 10.73
N ASP A 187 13.01 -1.88 10.52
CA ASP A 187 13.50 -0.51 10.32
C ASP A 187 14.31 -0.43 9.02
N TYR A 188 14.01 0.55 8.18
CA TYR A 188 14.65 0.76 6.89
C TYR A 188 15.42 2.09 6.80
N ASN A 189 15.65 2.76 7.92
CA ASN A 189 16.30 4.08 7.98
C ASN A 189 17.75 4.09 7.47
N THR A 190 18.39 2.92 7.38
CA THR A 190 19.75 2.78 6.83
C THR A 190 19.78 2.59 5.32
N SER A 191 18.62 2.58 4.66
CA SER A 191 18.50 2.54 3.20
C SER A 191 19.07 3.82 2.58
N LYS A 192 19.72 3.70 1.41
CA LYS A 192 20.44 4.81 0.80
C LYS A 192 20.64 4.64 -0.69
N TRP A 193 20.85 5.75 -1.38
CA TRP A 193 21.34 5.77 -2.75
C TRP A 193 22.83 5.42 -2.84
N ALA A 194 23.21 4.77 -3.93
CA ALA A 194 24.60 4.60 -4.28
C ALA A 194 25.23 5.97 -4.60
N ARG A 195 26.52 6.12 -4.33
CA ARG A 195 27.26 7.36 -4.62
C ARG A 195 27.79 7.43 -6.06
N LYS A 196 27.77 6.31 -6.77
CA LYS A 196 28.28 6.19 -8.12
C LYS A 196 27.14 5.96 -9.07
N GLU A 197 27.21 6.65 -10.20
CA GLU A 197 26.34 6.40 -11.33
C GLU A 197 26.50 4.97 -11.84
N SER A 198 25.41 4.41 -12.34
CA SER A 198 25.34 3.06 -12.85
C SER A 198 24.40 3.02 -14.05
N ALA A 199 24.92 2.73 -15.22
CA ALA A 199 24.11 2.50 -16.41
C ALA A 199 23.30 1.21 -16.29
N LEU A 200 22.23 1.10 -17.08
CA LEU A 200 21.59 -0.19 -17.30
C LEU A 200 22.55 -1.13 -18.03
N THR A 201 22.54 -2.38 -17.66
CA THR A 201 23.24 -3.43 -18.40
C THR A 201 22.54 -3.70 -19.74
N GLU A 202 23.23 -4.30 -20.69
CA GLU A 202 22.63 -4.70 -21.98
C GLU A 202 21.39 -5.60 -21.79
N ALA A 203 21.43 -6.51 -20.82
CA ALA A 203 20.31 -7.38 -20.49
C ALA A 203 19.10 -6.62 -19.89
N GLU A 204 19.35 -5.62 -19.03
CA GLU A 204 18.30 -4.75 -18.47
C GLU A 204 17.69 -3.86 -19.57
N GLN A 205 18.52 -3.31 -20.48
CA GLN A 205 18.02 -2.54 -21.60
C GLN A 205 17.18 -3.42 -22.56
N ALA A 206 17.65 -4.61 -22.90
CA ALA A 206 16.90 -5.56 -23.72
C ALA A 206 15.55 -5.95 -23.05
N ALA A 207 15.52 -6.08 -21.73
CA ALA A 207 14.28 -6.36 -21.00
C ALA A 207 13.30 -5.17 -21.09
N VAL A 208 13.77 -3.93 -20.99
CA VAL A 208 12.92 -2.74 -21.17
C VAL A 208 12.38 -2.69 -22.59
N ASP A 209 13.20 -2.98 -23.60
CA ASP A 209 12.79 -2.97 -25.01
C ASP A 209 11.76 -4.09 -25.31
N GLN A 210 11.92 -5.26 -24.69
CA GLN A 210 11.04 -6.43 -24.88
C GLN A 210 9.70 -6.29 -24.15
N HIS A 211 9.71 -5.90 -22.90
CA HIS A 211 8.51 -5.92 -22.03
C HIS A 211 7.84 -4.56 -21.91
N GLY A 212 8.55 -3.48 -22.21
CA GLY A 212 8.11 -2.11 -21.94
C GLY A 212 8.08 -1.79 -20.44
N LEU A 213 7.87 -0.51 -20.13
CA LEU A 213 7.68 -0.05 -18.76
C LEU A 213 6.20 -0.15 -18.37
N PHE A 214 5.93 -0.45 -17.11
CA PHE A 214 4.58 -0.41 -16.57
C PHE A 214 4.09 1.04 -16.47
N ASP A 215 2.83 1.29 -16.85
CA ASP A 215 2.09 2.46 -16.40
C ASP A 215 1.72 2.24 -14.93
N LEU A 216 2.40 2.94 -14.02
CA LEU A 216 2.22 2.75 -12.58
C LEU A 216 0.83 3.16 -12.09
N SER A 217 0.13 4.04 -12.83
CA SER A 217 -1.24 4.43 -12.50
C SER A 217 -2.23 3.27 -12.64
N SER A 218 -1.91 2.27 -13.46
CA SER A 218 -2.74 1.07 -13.64
C SER A 218 -2.82 0.20 -12.37
N PHE A 219 -1.90 0.36 -11.43
CA PHE A 219 -1.86 -0.35 -10.15
C PHE A 219 -2.51 0.41 -9.01
N LEU A 220 -3.02 1.61 -9.27
CA LEU A 220 -3.82 2.36 -8.31
C LEU A 220 -5.26 1.80 -8.26
N PRO A 221 -5.93 1.91 -7.12
CA PRO A 221 -7.35 1.59 -7.05
C PRO A 221 -8.15 2.51 -7.96
N LYS A 222 -9.28 2.02 -8.47
CA LYS A 222 -10.23 2.87 -9.20
C LYS A 222 -10.90 3.84 -8.23
N LYS A 223 -11.25 5.04 -8.72
CA LYS A 223 -12.03 6.02 -7.95
C LYS A 223 -13.38 5.40 -7.61
N PRO A 224 -13.78 5.37 -6.33
CA PRO A 224 -15.07 4.86 -5.92
C PRO A 224 -16.22 5.66 -6.50
N THR A 225 -17.28 4.96 -6.86
CA THR A 225 -18.59 5.55 -7.22
C THR A 225 -19.30 6.07 -5.97
N ASP A 226 -20.36 6.88 -6.14
CA ASP A 226 -21.17 7.38 -5.02
C ASP A 226 -21.80 6.24 -4.19
N VAL A 227 -22.12 5.11 -4.83
CA VAL A 227 -22.63 3.92 -4.13
C VAL A 227 -21.53 3.30 -3.28
N GLU A 228 -20.35 3.13 -3.84
CA GLU A 228 -19.19 2.58 -3.13
C GLU A 228 -18.75 3.49 -1.97
N LEU A 229 -18.83 4.81 -2.14
CA LEU A 229 -18.55 5.76 -1.05
C LEU A 229 -19.51 5.60 0.13
N ARG A 230 -20.81 5.37 -0.15
CA ARG A 230 -21.80 5.08 0.91
C ARG A 230 -21.50 3.76 1.60
N VAL A 231 -21.13 2.73 0.83
CA VAL A 231 -20.73 1.43 1.37
C VAL A 231 -19.48 1.56 2.24
N MET A 232 -18.48 2.32 1.78
CA MET A 232 -17.25 2.57 2.55
C MET A 232 -17.55 3.24 3.90
N LYS A 233 -18.44 4.24 3.90
CA LYS A 233 -18.85 4.93 5.12
C LYS A 233 -19.57 3.98 6.09
N GLU A 234 -20.50 3.18 5.58
CA GLU A 234 -21.23 2.19 6.35
C GLU A 234 -20.30 1.12 6.95
N MET A 235 -19.34 0.61 6.14
CA MET A 235 -18.33 -0.33 6.60
C MET A 235 -17.43 0.29 7.68
N PHE A 236 -17.07 1.56 7.55
CA PHE A 236 -16.32 2.29 8.56
C PHE A 236 -17.08 2.37 9.88
N GLU A 237 -18.35 2.78 9.86
CA GLU A 237 -19.20 2.85 11.05
C GLU A 237 -19.33 1.48 11.72
N ALA A 238 -19.59 0.41 10.96
CA ALA A 238 -19.67 -0.95 11.46
C ALA A 238 -18.33 -1.43 12.05
N SER A 239 -17.21 -1.09 11.42
CA SER A 239 -15.87 -1.41 11.91
C SER A 239 -15.57 -0.71 13.24
N VAL A 240 -15.93 0.57 13.36
CA VAL A 240 -15.78 1.36 14.60
C VAL A 240 -16.64 0.76 15.72
N ASP A 241 -17.84 0.30 15.40
CA ASP A 241 -18.74 -0.36 16.33
C ASP A 241 -18.32 -1.80 16.70
N GLY A 242 -17.20 -2.29 16.13
CA GLY A 242 -16.69 -3.63 16.44
C GLY A 242 -17.53 -4.76 15.85
N GLN A 243 -18.33 -4.49 14.82
CA GLN A 243 -19.15 -5.50 14.16
C GLN A 243 -18.30 -6.47 13.32
N PRO A 244 -18.79 -7.68 13.04
CA PRO A 244 -18.18 -8.58 12.08
C PRO A 244 -18.40 -8.06 10.64
N TYR A 245 -17.52 -8.44 9.71
CA TYR A 245 -17.66 -8.15 8.30
C TYR A 245 -18.86 -8.92 7.70
N ASP A 246 -19.78 -8.20 7.05
CA ASP A 246 -20.96 -8.78 6.41
C ASP A 246 -20.69 -9.04 4.91
N THR A 247 -20.42 -10.31 4.56
CA THR A 247 -20.11 -10.73 3.20
C THR A 247 -21.28 -10.53 2.24
N GLU A 248 -22.53 -10.73 2.68
CA GLU A 248 -23.70 -10.58 1.83
C GLU A 248 -23.93 -9.11 1.46
N ARG A 249 -23.66 -8.20 2.41
CA ARG A 249 -23.91 -6.77 2.24
C ARG A 249 -22.81 -6.05 1.52
N TRP A 250 -21.54 -6.37 1.82
CA TRP A 250 -20.38 -5.61 1.32
C TRP A 250 -19.50 -6.38 0.33
N GLY A 251 -19.68 -7.70 0.24
CA GLY A 251 -18.79 -8.58 -0.52
C GLY A 251 -18.75 -8.31 -2.02
N ALA A 252 -19.77 -7.63 -2.58
CA ALA A 252 -19.77 -7.19 -3.98
C ALA A 252 -18.86 -5.98 -4.22
N TYR A 253 -18.54 -5.18 -3.18
CA TYR A 253 -17.80 -3.92 -3.28
C TYR A 253 -16.38 -4.05 -2.75
N PHE A 254 -16.20 -4.29 -1.46
CA PHE A 254 -14.90 -4.36 -0.81
C PHE A 254 -14.83 -5.61 0.07
N ARG A 255 -13.76 -6.38 -0.05
CA ARG A 255 -13.61 -7.67 0.63
C ARG A 255 -12.28 -7.80 1.36
N PRO A 256 -12.25 -8.53 2.48
CA PRO A 256 -11.00 -8.97 3.06
C PRO A 256 -10.23 -9.89 2.10
N ALA A 257 -8.91 -9.93 2.22
CA ALA A 257 -8.10 -10.85 1.45
C ALA A 257 -8.51 -12.31 1.74
N GLY A 258 -8.71 -13.10 0.68
CA GLY A 258 -9.10 -14.51 0.77
C GLY A 258 -10.61 -14.78 0.84
N VAL A 259 -11.45 -13.77 0.99
CA VAL A 259 -12.92 -13.92 0.97
C VAL A 259 -13.42 -13.86 -0.49
N GLN A 260 -14.18 -14.87 -0.90
CA GLN A 260 -14.77 -14.93 -2.24
C GLN A 260 -15.99 -14.02 -2.38
N ALA A 261 -16.30 -13.60 -3.63
CA ALA A 261 -17.53 -12.87 -3.90
C ALA A 261 -18.76 -13.76 -3.62
N PRO A 262 -19.88 -13.19 -3.13
CA PRO A 262 -21.12 -13.93 -3.03
C PRO A 262 -21.52 -14.53 -4.38
N ALA A 263 -21.98 -15.79 -4.39
CA ALA A 263 -22.46 -16.44 -5.59
C ALA A 263 -23.66 -15.65 -6.15
N GLY A 264 -23.57 -15.12 -7.37
CA GLY A 264 -24.65 -14.39 -8.03
C GLY A 264 -24.47 -12.87 -8.11
N SER A 265 -23.49 -12.27 -7.48
CA SER A 265 -23.11 -10.89 -7.79
C SER A 265 -22.40 -10.88 -9.14
N ALA A 266 -23.03 -10.26 -10.16
CA ALA A 266 -22.33 -9.98 -11.41
C ALA A 266 -21.01 -9.27 -11.06
N PRO A 267 -19.88 -9.66 -11.68
CA PRO A 267 -18.66 -8.95 -11.47
C PRO A 267 -18.90 -7.53 -11.99
N ALA A 268 -19.08 -6.57 -11.08
CA ALA A 268 -18.67 -5.23 -11.42
C ALA A 268 -17.23 -5.41 -11.86
N GLU A 269 -16.94 -5.02 -13.10
CA GLU A 269 -15.63 -5.13 -13.74
C GLU A 269 -14.62 -4.28 -12.96
N VAL A 270 -14.25 -4.82 -11.84
CA VAL A 270 -13.15 -4.35 -11.00
C VAL A 270 -12.08 -5.39 -11.17
N ALA A 271 -11.29 -5.23 -12.22
CA ALA A 271 -9.94 -5.73 -12.17
C ALA A 271 -9.25 -4.99 -11.01
N ALA A 272 -9.57 -5.43 -9.79
CA ALA A 272 -8.60 -5.26 -8.72
C ALA A 272 -7.36 -5.99 -9.19
N PRO A 273 -6.18 -5.39 -9.19
CA PRO A 273 -4.95 -6.15 -9.26
C PRO A 273 -5.11 -7.24 -8.21
N ALA A 274 -4.93 -8.50 -8.64
CA ALA A 274 -5.12 -9.68 -7.79
C ALA A 274 -4.59 -9.34 -6.42
N ALA A 275 -5.43 -9.48 -5.40
CA ALA A 275 -5.05 -9.09 -4.06
C ALA A 275 -3.75 -9.79 -3.76
N ALA A 276 -2.65 -9.06 -3.89
CA ALA A 276 -1.40 -9.48 -3.31
C ALA A 276 -1.80 -9.91 -1.91
N LYS A 277 -1.55 -11.16 -1.54
CA LYS A 277 -1.66 -11.64 -0.15
C LYS A 277 -1.25 -10.44 0.68
N ALA A 278 -2.18 -9.91 1.49
CA ALA A 278 -1.92 -8.71 2.25
C ALA A 278 -0.53 -8.87 2.81
N ALA A 279 0.41 -8.06 2.32
CA ALA A 279 1.78 -8.11 2.81
C ALA A 279 1.62 -8.13 4.31
N PRO A 280 2.28 -9.06 5.04
CA PRO A 280 2.15 -9.11 6.47
C PRO A 280 2.33 -7.67 6.92
N VAL A 281 1.29 -7.13 7.53
CA VAL A 281 1.28 -5.76 7.95
C VAL A 281 2.32 -5.70 9.03
N VAL A 282 3.52 -5.28 8.67
CA VAL A 282 4.40 -4.70 9.65
C VAL A 282 3.64 -3.47 10.09
N ASP A 283 3.15 -3.50 11.31
CA ASP A 283 2.69 -2.31 12.01
C ASP A 283 3.95 -1.46 12.20
N GLU A 284 4.37 -0.82 11.09
CA GLU A 284 5.34 0.24 11.17
C GLU A 284 4.60 1.34 11.94
N ASP A 285 5.01 1.56 13.17
CA ASP A 285 4.81 2.80 13.89
C ASP A 285 5.37 3.89 12.97
N LEU A 286 4.50 4.41 12.11
CA LEU A 286 4.88 5.34 11.07
C LEU A 286 5.37 6.60 11.73
N PRO A 287 6.56 7.09 11.38
CA PRO A 287 6.93 8.43 11.72
C PRO A 287 5.84 9.37 11.15
N PHE A 288 5.42 10.26 12.00
CA PHE A 288 4.53 11.38 11.81
C PHE A 288 4.47 11.87 10.35
N ASP A 289 3.28 11.86 9.73
CA ASP A 289 3.03 12.46 8.42
C ASP A 289 3.20 13.99 8.54
N PRO A 290 4.13 14.63 7.84
CA PRO A 290 4.37 16.06 7.96
C PRO A 290 3.18 16.96 7.54
N ASP A 291 2.14 16.39 6.92
CA ASP A 291 0.89 17.08 6.60
C ASP A 291 -0.15 17.01 7.74
N GLU A 292 0.16 16.37 8.87
CA GLU A 292 -0.69 16.46 10.06
C GLU A 292 -0.43 17.79 10.82
N PRO A 293 -1.46 18.51 11.27
CA PRO A 293 -1.28 19.71 12.08
C PRO A 293 -0.55 19.38 13.38
N VAL A 294 0.63 19.95 13.54
CA VAL A 294 1.55 19.72 14.67
C VAL A 294 0.93 20.26 15.96
N ALA A 295 0.55 19.39 16.89
CA ALA A 295 0.44 19.78 18.29
C ALA A 295 1.79 19.50 18.96
N SER A 296 2.57 20.55 19.10
CA SER A 296 3.90 20.51 19.73
C SER A 296 3.79 20.40 21.25
N ALA A 297 4.35 19.34 21.85
CA ALA A 297 4.88 19.37 23.21
C ALA A 297 5.84 18.19 23.47
N PRO A 298 6.87 18.36 24.32
CA PRO A 298 7.96 17.41 24.52
C PRO A 298 7.50 16.21 25.34
N VAL A 299 7.92 15.03 24.90
CA VAL A 299 7.63 13.73 25.53
C VAL A 299 8.47 13.58 26.80
N GLN A 300 7.83 13.70 27.94
CA GLN A 300 8.22 13.01 29.15
C GLN A 300 7.36 11.77 29.30
N LEU A 301 7.99 10.61 29.40
CA LEU A 301 7.33 9.34 29.70
C LEU A 301 6.73 9.39 31.13
N PRO A 302 5.41 9.26 31.29
CA PRO A 302 4.82 8.94 32.58
C PRO A 302 4.33 7.51 32.62
N ALA A 303 4.46 6.93 33.82
CA ALA A 303 4.01 5.63 34.24
C ALA A 303 2.58 5.29 33.77
N ALA A 304 2.37 4.02 33.47
CA ALA A 304 1.10 3.44 33.04
C ALA A 304 -0.10 3.95 33.87
N LYS A 305 -1.01 4.64 33.20
CA LYS A 305 -2.35 4.94 33.71
C LYS A 305 -3.34 3.91 33.15
N PRO A 306 -4.43 3.60 33.89
CA PRO A 306 -5.39 2.58 33.48
C PRO A 306 -5.96 2.89 32.09
N THR A 307 -5.85 1.95 31.20
CA THR A 307 -6.44 1.94 29.85
C THR A 307 -7.94 2.13 29.96
N GLN A 308 -8.47 3.20 29.36
CA GLN A 308 -9.90 3.33 29.16
C GLN A 308 -10.39 2.12 28.36
N SER A 309 -11.54 1.55 28.74
CA SER A 309 -12.07 0.37 28.06
C SER A 309 -12.44 0.75 26.61
N ALA A 310 -12.35 -0.22 25.70
CA ALA A 310 -12.77 -0.01 24.30
C ALA A 310 -14.24 0.47 24.24
N GLU A 311 -15.07 0.07 25.18
CA GLU A 311 -16.48 0.49 25.32
C GLU A 311 -16.63 1.98 25.65
N ASP A 312 -15.76 2.54 26.51
CA ASP A 312 -15.77 3.98 26.83
C ASP A 312 -15.39 4.83 25.63
N ILE A 313 -14.43 4.34 24.82
CA ILE A 313 -14.00 4.99 23.59
C ILE A 313 -15.13 4.98 22.56
N LEU A 314 -15.77 3.84 22.36
CA LEU A 314 -16.91 3.68 21.46
C LEU A 314 -18.12 4.54 21.89
N ALA A 315 -18.39 4.64 23.18
CA ALA A 315 -19.45 5.51 23.73
C ALA A 315 -19.18 6.99 23.39
N LYS A 316 -17.93 7.46 23.50
CA LYS A 316 -17.54 8.82 23.14
C LYS A 316 -17.69 9.10 21.63
N ILE A 317 -17.35 8.14 20.78
CA ILE A 317 -17.52 8.26 19.33
C ILE A 317 -19.00 8.36 18.97
N ARG A 318 -19.85 7.47 19.50
CA ARG A 318 -21.30 7.49 19.27
C ARG A 318 -21.96 8.78 19.77
N ALA A 319 -21.56 9.28 20.94
CA ALA A 319 -22.08 10.53 21.48
C ALA A 319 -21.75 11.76 20.61
N ARG A 320 -20.65 11.72 19.84
CA ARG A 320 -20.31 12.78 18.89
C ARG A 320 -21.09 12.67 17.58
N GLN A 321 -21.32 11.45 17.08
CA GLN A 321 -22.09 11.22 15.86
C GLN A 321 -23.56 11.64 16.02
N GLN A 322 -24.12 11.57 17.23
CA GLN A 322 -25.49 12.02 17.52
C GLN A 322 -25.64 13.56 17.65
N LYS A 323 -24.52 14.31 17.70
CA LYS A 323 -24.52 15.77 17.80
C LYS A 323 -24.19 16.48 16.48
N SER A 324 -23.91 15.74 15.42
CA SER A 324 -23.70 16.22 14.03
C SER A 324 -24.94 16.04 13.20
#